data_acb8f92625a44d6bf7f0c2602035be15
#
_entry.id   acb8f92625a44d6bf7f0c2602035be15
#
_cell.length_a   1.000
_cell.length_b   1.000
_cell.length_c   1.000
_cell.angle_alpha   90.00
_cell.angle_beta   90.00
_cell.angle_gamma   90.00
#
_symmetry.space_group_name_H-M   'P 1'
#
loop_
_entity.id
_entity.type
_entity.pdbx_description
1 polymer ?
#
loop_
_entity_poly.entity_id
_entity_poly.type
_entity_poly.pdbx_seq_one_letter_code
_entity_poly.pdbx_strand_id
1 'polypeptide(L)'
;MRVGIPCMKCSLHPSQQVNKKTGKASKTCGIGSAWRELNDERLGRDPTIDKSMTEKNVWMVGNSNDDVEEIVQKEIDSINAIRREAGKRALRSDCVSVVAIVEKPNMEYMQDLSYEERKQFLLTSHEVMNDLIRQWNPNWKVLESVQHHDEFGGLSAHNHTLVMLKTIDKNGLPNMQAKSELNLKFFNYVNSNYSKEMQKRGHSVEDVKTYDRLSEEEKLERKNNPREYGVDSYTFKKNKENELSRSIEEKKNVVDSLSDEIKNQLLVKHQIDNVDYIKDLVSENQKLKVEIEEKNNIIAELKNKVARLQKRITEISNKVGKRILKLFGFEPEENINIYPDKSLIDEVNKIQNKLVVDDPNNYRVVPDDKNNGCFKVVVKKQNSYEVVESGIKSRKDAESKVKEMKKLFNGLVIDNQREIKRK
;
A
#
# COMPACT_ATOMS: atom_id res chain seq x y z
N MET A 1 -21.38 0.55 -3.81
CA MET A 1 -20.03 -0.04 -3.95
C MET A 1 -19.35 0.50 -5.19
N ARG A 2 -18.07 0.77 -5.14
CA ARG A 2 -17.26 1.21 -6.30
C ARG A 2 -16.33 0.10 -6.78
N VAL A 3 -16.18 -0.01 -8.10
CA VAL A 3 -15.22 -0.90 -8.74
C VAL A 3 -14.28 -0.05 -9.59
N GLY A 4 -12.98 -0.07 -9.27
CA GLY A 4 -11.96 0.56 -10.09
C GLY A 4 -11.61 -0.34 -11.28
N ILE A 5 -11.47 0.26 -12.47
CA ILE A 5 -11.10 -0.45 -13.70
C ILE A 5 -9.84 0.19 -14.31
N PRO A 6 -8.68 0.08 -13.64
CA PRO A 6 -7.42 0.53 -14.22
C PRO A 6 -7.02 -0.34 -15.41
N CYS A 7 -6.50 0.32 -16.45
CA CYS A 7 -6.03 -0.35 -17.66
C CYS A 7 -4.58 0.04 -17.96
N MET A 8 -3.76 -0.95 -18.26
CA MET A 8 -2.35 -0.76 -18.60
C MET A 8 -2.06 -1.25 -20.02
N LYS A 9 -1.46 -0.39 -20.84
CA LYS A 9 -1.06 -0.71 -22.21
C LYS A 9 0.22 -1.53 -22.21
N CYS A 10 0.20 -2.67 -22.90
CA CYS A 10 1.32 -3.58 -22.97
C CYS A 10 1.80 -3.83 -24.41
N SER A 11 3.09 -4.07 -24.58
CA SER A 11 3.72 -4.45 -25.85
C SER A 11 4.78 -5.52 -25.63
N LEU A 12 5.13 -6.29 -26.67
CA LEU A 12 6.25 -7.24 -26.60
C LEU A 12 7.58 -6.51 -26.36
N HIS A 13 7.77 -5.37 -27.01
CA HIS A 13 8.97 -4.54 -26.86
C HIS A 13 8.59 -3.18 -26.26
N PRO A 14 8.53 -3.08 -24.93
CA PRO A 14 8.09 -1.86 -24.26
C PRO A 14 9.04 -0.71 -24.56
N SER A 15 8.48 0.39 -25.05
CA SER A 15 9.22 1.63 -25.32
C SER A 15 8.76 2.75 -24.41
N GLN A 16 9.70 3.63 -24.07
CA GLN A 16 9.37 4.88 -23.39
C GLN A 16 9.17 5.95 -24.47
N GLN A 17 7.94 6.42 -24.63
CA GLN A 17 7.62 7.50 -25.54
C GLN A 17 7.48 8.81 -24.77
N VAL A 18 8.20 9.84 -25.19
CA VAL A 18 8.05 11.19 -24.65
C VAL A 18 7.14 11.97 -25.57
N ASN A 19 6.05 12.50 -25.05
CA ASN A 19 5.18 13.39 -25.81
C ASN A 19 5.94 14.70 -26.10
N LYS A 20 6.27 14.93 -27.36
CA LYS A 20 7.05 16.11 -27.80
C LYS A 20 6.42 17.46 -27.45
N LYS A 21 5.09 17.52 -27.26
CA LYS A 21 4.36 18.75 -26.91
C LYS A 21 4.30 19.01 -25.41
N THR A 22 4.22 17.95 -24.61
CA THR A 22 4.00 18.07 -23.16
C THR A 22 5.20 17.66 -22.32
N GLY A 23 6.26 17.11 -22.93
CA GLY A 23 7.41 16.56 -22.23
C GLY A 23 7.12 15.31 -21.37
N LYS A 24 5.86 14.90 -21.28
CA LYS A 24 5.46 13.76 -20.45
C LYS A 24 5.89 12.45 -21.12
N ALA A 25 6.63 11.65 -20.37
CA ALA A 25 6.96 10.28 -20.76
C ALA A 25 5.73 9.36 -20.54
N SER A 26 5.36 8.59 -21.57
CA SER A 26 4.44 7.46 -21.45
C SER A 26 5.26 6.18 -21.60
N LYS A 27 5.19 5.29 -20.61
CA LYS A 27 5.84 3.99 -20.65
C LYS A 27 4.78 2.92 -20.92
N THR A 28 5.00 2.09 -21.95
CA THR A 28 4.25 0.86 -22.10
C THR A 28 4.83 -0.21 -21.17
N CYS A 29 3.99 -1.08 -20.64
CA CYS A 29 4.44 -2.25 -19.89
C CYS A 29 4.89 -3.36 -20.85
N GLY A 30 5.80 -4.21 -20.42
CA GLY A 30 6.08 -5.47 -21.13
C GLY A 30 4.94 -6.47 -20.89
N ILE A 31 4.57 -7.24 -21.93
CA ILE A 31 3.53 -8.28 -21.81
C ILE A 31 3.93 -9.29 -20.74
N GLY A 32 5.18 -9.77 -20.73
CA GLY A 32 5.67 -10.68 -19.71
C GLY A 32 5.67 -10.09 -18.31
N SER A 33 5.80 -8.75 -18.16
CA SER A 33 5.63 -8.12 -16.85
C SER A 33 4.18 -8.11 -16.40
N ALA A 34 3.23 -7.85 -17.31
CA ALA A 34 1.80 -7.92 -17.01
C ALA A 34 1.36 -9.36 -16.74
N TRP A 35 1.90 -10.32 -17.48
CA TRP A 35 1.66 -11.75 -17.30
C TRP A 35 2.11 -12.25 -15.90
N ARG A 36 3.28 -11.80 -15.45
CA ARG A 36 3.78 -12.14 -14.11
C ARG A 36 2.88 -11.66 -12.96
N GLU A 37 2.05 -10.66 -13.18
CA GLU A 37 1.06 -10.22 -12.20
C GLU A 37 -0.18 -11.16 -12.14
N LEU A 38 -0.37 -12.02 -13.14
CA LEU A 38 -1.48 -12.98 -13.17
C LEU A 38 -1.08 -14.33 -12.56
N ASN A 39 0.19 -14.69 -12.60
CA ASN A 39 0.68 -16.01 -12.17
C ASN A 39 1.42 -15.96 -10.83
N ASP A 40 1.87 -17.12 -10.36
CA ASP A 40 2.52 -17.27 -9.06
C ASP A 40 3.93 -16.66 -8.98
N GLU A 41 4.51 -16.18 -10.08
CA GLU A 41 5.78 -15.46 -10.06
C GLU A 41 5.71 -14.14 -9.26
N ARG A 42 4.52 -13.62 -9.01
CA ARG A 42 4.30 -12.47 -8.11
C ARG A 42 4.55 -12.79 -6.64
N LEU A 43 4.49 -14.06 -6.23
CA LEU A 43 4.56 -14.52 -4.82
C LEU A 43 5.83 -14.13 -4.04
N GLY A 44 6.86 -13.69 -4.65
CA GLY A 44 8.07 -13.23 -3.96
C GLY A 44 8.26 -11.70 -4.02
N ARG A 45 7.37 -10.99 -4.71
CA ARG A 45 7.54 -9.59 -5.07
C ARG A 45 6.59 -8.67 -4.32
N ASP A 46 5.39 -9.12 -4.05
CA ASP A 46 4.40 -8.34 -3.31
C ASP A 46 4.23 -8.90 -1.88
N PRO A 47 4.60 -8.11 -0.86
CA PRO A 47 4.47 -8.53 0.53
C PRO A 47 3.02 -8.59 1.02
N THR A 48 2.06 -8.14 0.23
CA THR A 48 0.63 -8.19 0.58
C THR A 48 -0.01 -9.52 0.25
N ILE A 49 0.71 -10.40 -0.47
CA ILE A 49 0.21 -11.71 -0.87
C ILE A 49 0.33 -12.69 0.30
N ASP A 50 -0.79 -13.28 0.67
CA ASP A 50 -0.85 -14.40 1.59
C ASP A 50 -0.73 -15.72 0.80
N LYS A 51 0.45 -16.33 0.87
CA LYS A 51 0.76 -17.57 0.16
C LYS A 51 -0.16 -18.73 0.54
N SER A 52 -0.71 -18.74 1.76
CA SER A 52 -1.65 -19.78 2.19
C SER A 52 -3.01 -19.70 1.48
N MET A 53 -3.29 -18.58 0.83
CA MET A 53 -4.52 -18.32 0.09
C MET A 53 -4.35 -18.42 -1.44
N THR A 54 -3.14 -18.60 -1.95
CA THR A 54 -2.87 -18.65 -3.40
C THR A 54 -3.64 -19.75 -4.11
N GLU A 55 -3.87 -20.88 -3.45
CA GLU A 55 -4.69 -21.97 -3.99
C GLU A 55 -6.16 -21.59 -4.23
N LYS A 56 -6.61 -20.47 -3.64
CA LYS A 56 -7.97 -19.93 -3.85
C LYS A 56 -8.07 -19.04 -5.09
N ASN A 57 -6.96 -18.74 -5.75
CA ASN A 57 -6.99 -18.02 -7.01
C ASN A 57 -7.65 -18.87 -8.10
N VAL A 58 -8.45 -18.21 -8.94
CA VAL A 58 -9.28 -18.92 -9.94
C VAL A 58 -8.94 -18.43 -11.34
N TRP A 59 -8.41 -19.30 -12.16
CA TRP A 59 -8.25 -19.04 -13.59
C TRP A 59 -9.61 -19.15 -14.29
N MET A 60 -10.03 -18.07 -14.95
CA MET A 60 -11.27 -18.00 -15.71
C MET A 60 -11.02 -18.19 -17.21
N VAL A 61 -9.88 -17.75 -17.71
CA VAL A 61 -9.42 -17.93 -19.09
C VAL A 61 -7.93 -18.22 -19.05
N GLY A 62 -7.46 -19.20 -19.83
CA GLY A 62 -6.07 -19.60 -19.86
C GLY A 62 -5.61 -20.36 -18.62
N ASN A 63 -4.32 -20.43 -18.39
CA ASN A 63 -3.70 -21.08 -17.23
C ASN A 63 -2.28 -20.57 -16.99
N SER A 64 -1.71 -20.90 -15.82
CA SER A 64 -0.38 -20.43 -15.40
C SER A 64 0.81 -20.92 -16.27
N ASN A 65 0.58 -21.84 -17.19
CA ASN A 65 1.63 -22.40 -18.06
C ASN A 65 1.60 -21.84 -19.49
N ASP A 66 0.63 -20.97 -19.82
CA ASP A 66 0.52 -20.40 -21.14
C ASP A 66 1.66 -19.40 -21.43
N ASP A 67 2.27 -19.49 -22.58
CA ASP A 67 3.25 -18.49 -23.05
C ASP A 67 2.50 -17.38 -23.81
N VAL A 68 2.03 -16.38 -23.06
CA VAL A 68 1.27 -15.26 -23.61
C VAL A 68 2.12 -14.43 -24.56
N GLU A 69 3.42 -14.30 -24.34
CA GLU A 69 4.33 -13.58 -25.24
C GLU A 69 4.42 -14.31 -26.59
N GLU A 70 4.54 -15.64 -26.59
CA GLU A 70 4.54 -16.43 -27.80
C GLU A 70 3.21 -16.35 -28.55
N ILE A 71 2.07 -16.43 -27.83
CA ILE A 71 0.73 -16.32 -28.42
C ILE A 71 0.57 -14.98 -29.14
N VAL A 72 0.99 -13.87 -28.48
CA VAL A 72 0.90 -12.54 -29.08
C VAL A 72 1.89 -12.38 -30.22
N GLN A 73 3.11 -12.92 -30.13
CA GLN A 73 4.08 -12.88 -31.21
C GLN A 73 3.56 -13.59 -32.46
N LYS A 74 3.00 -14.78 -32.33
CA LYS A 74 2.40 -15.53 -33.45
C LYS A 74 1.29 -14.74 -34.14
N GLU A 75 0.44 -14.04 -33.36
CA GLU A 75 -0.63 -13.22 -33.94
C GLU A 75 -0.06 -11.97 -34.67
N ILE A 76 0.96 -11.32 -34.12
CA ILE A 76 1.66 -10.20 -34.78
C ILE A 76 2.28 -10.66 -36.08
N ASP A 77 2.92 -11.82 -36.10
CA ASP A 77 3.56 -12.38 -37.29
C ASP A 77 2.52 -12.72 -38.36
N SER A 78 1.38 -13.30 -37.98
CA SER A 78 0.24 -13.56 -38.86
C SER A 78 -0.29 -12.25 -39.49
N ILE A 79 -0.54 -11.23 -38.67
CA ILE A 79 -0.98 -9.91 -39.14
C ILE A 79 0.05 -9.31 -40.11
N ASN A 80 1.33 -9.39 -39.77
CA ASN A 80 2.40 -8.85 -40.58
C ASN A 80 2.53 -9.58 -41.94
N ALA A 81 2.30 -10.89 -41.98
CA ALA A 81 2.26 -11.65 -43.23
C ALA A 81 1.14 -11.15 -44.16
N ILE A 82 -0.10 -11.05 -43.66
CA ILE A 82 -1.26 -10.55 -44.41
C ILE A 82 -1.02 -9.11 -44.91
N ARG A 83 -0.46 -8.27 -44.07
CA ARG A 83 -0.19 -6.87 -44.42
C ARG A 83 0.89 -6.73 -45.48
N ARG A 84 1.93 -7.58 -45.45
CA ARG A 84 2.99 -7.61 -46.49
C ARG A 84 2.44 -8.06 -47.83
N GLU A 85 1.63 -9.11 -47.84
CA GLU A 85 0.96 -9.58 -49.05
C GLU A 85 0.08 -8.48 -49.68
N ALA A 86 -0.59 -7.67 -48.86
CA ALA A 86 -1.36 -6.54 -49.28
C ALA A 86 -0.52 -5.26 -49.60
N GLY A 87 0.82 -5.36 -49.62
CA GLY A 87 1.72 -4.22 -49.89
C GLY A 87 1.71 -3.16 -48.79
N LYS A 88 1.31 -3.50 -47.58
CA LYS A 88 1.27 -2.57 -46.44
C LYS A 88 2.48 -2.78 -45.53
N ARG A 89 2.83 -1.71 -44.80
CA ARG A 89 3.89 -1.79 -43.76
C ARG A 89 3.46 -2.75 -42.64
N ALA A 90 4.44 -3.50 -42.12
CA ALA A 90 4.28 -4.30 -40.93
C ALA A 90 3.91 -3.43 -39.73
N LEU A 91 3.39 -4.05 -38.69
CA LEU A 91 3.19 -3.41 -37.39
C LEU A 91 4.54 -2.94 -36.83
N ARG A 92 4.53 -1.88 -36.05
CA ARG A 92 5.74 -1.42 -35.36
C ARG A 92 6.14 -2.46 -34.28
N SER A 93 7.42 -2.63 -34.07
CA SER A 93 7.93 -3.53 -33.02
C SER A 93 7.44 -3.17 -31.62
N ASP A 94 7.23 -1.88 -31.36
CA ASP A 94 6.72 -1.34 -30.08
C ASP A 94 5.19 -1.13 -30.09
N CYS A 95 4.45 -1.76 -31.00
CA CYS A 95 3.00 -1.60 -31.04
C CYS A 95 2.37 -2.12 -29.74
N VAL A 96 1.43 -1.36 -29.21
CA VAL A 96 0.60 -1.80 -28.08
C VAL A 96 -0.36 -2.87 -28.60
N SER A 97 -0.12 -4.11 -28.25
CA SER A 97 -0.85 -5.29 -28.72
C SER A 97 -1.81 -5.85 -27.69
N VAL A 98 -1.55 -5.58 -26.41
CA VAL A 98 -2.34 -6.08 -25.28
C VAL A 98 -2.70 -4.93 -24.35
N VAL A 99 -3.85 -5.02 -23.70
CA VAL A 99 -4.20 -4.23 -22.53
C VAL A 99 -4.41 -5.16 -21.35
N ALA A 100 -3.78 -4.84 -20.22
CA ALA A 100 -4.09 -5.44 -18.94
C ALA A 100 -5.21 -4.61 -18.27
N ILE A 101 -6.30 -5.25 -17.93
CA ILE A 101 -7.46 -4.68 -17.25
C ILE A 101 -7.52 -5.29 -15.86
N VAL A 102 -7.69 -4.46 -14.85
CA VAL A 102 -7.90 -4.91 -13.47
C VAL A 102 -9.30 -4.47 -13.03
N GLU A 103 -10.10 -5.38 -12.55
CA GLU A 103 -11.40 -5.08 -11.97
C GLU A 103 -11.26 -5.19 -10.46
N LYS A 104 -11.13 -4.03 -9.81
CA LYS A 104 -10.80 -3.96 -8.38
C LYS A 104 -11.94 -3.33 -7.59
N PRO A 105 -12.77 -4.14 -6.92
CA PRO A 105 -13.77 -3.66 -5.97
C PRO A 105 -13.10 -2.99 -4.76
N ASN A 106 -13.83 -2.09 -4.08
CA ASN A 106 -13.32 -1.52 -2.84
C ASN A 106 -13.27 -2.56 -1.72
N MET A 107 -12.21 -2.51 -0.92
CA MET A 107 -11.94 -3.51 0.13
C MET A 107 -13.02 -3.54 1.20
N GLU A 108 -13.61 -2.40 1.55
CA GLU A 108 -14.69 -2.30 2.54
C GLU A 108 -15.89 -3.19 2.19
N TYR A 109 -16.23 -3.23 0.91
CA TYR A 109 -17.28 -4.13 0.43
C TYR A 109 -16.84 -5.58 0.44
N MET A 110 -15.61 -5.86 0.02
CA MET A 110 -15.11 -7.24 -0.09
C MET A 110 -14.91 -7.89 1.28
N GLN A 111 -14.62 -7.13 2.33
CA GLN A 111 -14.46 -7.68 3.68
C GLN A 111 -15.76 -8.24 4.27
N ASP A 112 -16.91 -7.69 3.88
CA ASP A 112 -18.22 -8.11 4.38
C ASP A 112 -18.74 -9.38 3.67
N LEU A 113 -18.07 -9.82 2.59
CA LEU A 113 -18.45 -10.99 1.81
C LEU A 113 -17.65 -12.23 2.25
N SER A 114 -18.30 -13.39 2.23
CA SER A 114 -17.64 -14.68 2.30
C SER A 114 -16.76 -14.93 1.06
N TYR A 115 -15.88 -15.92 1.12
CA TYR A 115 -15.05 -16.29 -0.04
C TYR A 115 -15.90 -16.64 -1.28
N GLU A 116 -16.98 -17.42 -1.11
CA GLU A 116 -17.84 -17.83 -2.22
C GLU A 116 -18.60 -16.65 -2.81
N GLU A 117 -19.07 -15.71 -1.99
CA GLU A 117 -19.71 -14.49 -2.46
C GLU A 117 -18.73 -13.59 -3.24
N ARG A 118 -17.49 -13.44 -2.75
CA ARG A 118 -16.43 -12.71 -3.49
C ARG A 118 -16.14 -13.36 -4.84
N LYS A 119 -15.98 -14.67 -4.85
CA LYS A 119 -15.73 -15.46 -6.07
C LYS A 119 -16.86 -15.27 -7.08
N GLN A 120 -18.11 -15.39 -6.64
CA GLN A 120 -19.28 -15.20 -7.50
C GLN A 120 -19.40 -13.77 -8.02
N PHE A 121 -19.14 -12.78 -7.16
CA PHE A 121 -19.11 -11.36 -7.57
C PHE A 121 -18.04 -11.12 -8.65
N LEU A 122 -16.83 -11.61 -8.46
CA LEU A 122 -15.74 -11.45 -9.41
C LEU A 122 -16.00 -12.21 -10.72
N LEU A 123 -16.64 -13.36 -10.67
CA LEU A 123 -17.08 -14.08 -11.87
C LEU A 123 -18.08 -13.24 -12.67
N THR A 124 -19.10 -12.71 -12.01
CA THR A 124 -20.10 -11.82 -12.64
C THR A 124 -19.43 -10.54 -13.23
N SER A 125 -18.49 -9.97 -12.49
CA SER A 125 -17.69 -8.82 -12.94
C SER A 125 -16.95 -9.14 -14.25
N HIS A 126 -16.25 -10.28 -14.28
CA HIS A 126 -15.52 -10.75 -15.45
C HIS A 126 -16.44 -10.98 -16.66
N GLU A 127 -17.59 -11.60 -16.47
CA GLU A 127 -18.58 -11.80 -17.55
C GLU A 127 -19.07 -10.46 -18.10
N VAL A 128 -19.43 -9.53 -17.25
CA VAL A 128 -19.84 -8.17 -17.65
C VAL A 128 -18.72 -7.48 -18.43
N MET A 129 -17.49 -7.53 -17.93
CA MET A 129 -16.36 -6.92 -18.63
C MET A 129 -16.13 -7.55 -20.01
N ASN A 130 -16.21 -8.86 -20.13
CA ASN A 130 -16.07 -9.57 -21.41
C ASN A 130 -17.18 -9.18 -22.40
N ASP A 131 -18.41 -9.07 -21.93
CA ASP A 131 -19.54 -8.64 -22.76
C ASP A 131 -19.32 -7.18 -23.28
N LEU A 132 -18.87 -6.28 -22.41
CA LEU A 132 -18.57 -4.90 -22.81
C LEU A 132 -17.39 -4.81 -23.79
N ILE A 133 -16.35 -5.61 -23.58
CA ILE A 133 -15.21 -5.69 -24.50
C ILE A 133 -15.66 -6.17 -25.89
N ARG A 134 -16.45 -7.24 -25.94
CA ARG A 134 -16.97 -7.79 -27.21
C ARG A 134 -17.92 -6.83 -27.93
N GLN A 135 -18.76 -6.12 -27.17
CA GLN A 135 -19.64 -5.10 -27.72
C GLN A 135 -18.87 -3.90 -28.28
N TRP A 136 -17.75 -3.51 -27.61
CA TRP A 136 -16.90 -2.42 -28.08
C TRP A 136 -16.16 -2.80 -29.37
N ASN A 137 -15.49 -3.95 -29.35
CA ASN A 137 -14.78 -4.45 -30.53
C ASN A 137 -14.76 -5.99 -30.53
N PRO A 138 -15.53 -6.64 -31.42
CA PRO A 138 -15.63 -8.10 -31.46
C PRO A 138 -14.34 -8.81 -31.90
N ASN A 139 -13.34 -8.08 -32.41
CA ASN A 139 -12.04 -8.63 -32.78
C ASN A 139 -11.06 -8.69 -31.60
N TRP A 140 -11.38 -8.07 -30.49
CA TRP A 140 -10.57 -8.20 -29.28
C TRP A 140 -10.69 -9.61 -28.71
N LYS A 141 -9.59 -10.14 -28.22
CA LYS A 141 -9.54 -11.49 -27.66
C LYS A 141 -9.02 -11.43 -26.24
N VAL A 142 -9.78 -11.94 -25.30
CA VAL A 142 -9.27 -12.23 -23.95
C VAL A 142 -8.27 -13.37 -24.08
N LEU A 143 -7.04 -13.13 -23.67
CA LEU A 143 -5.95 -14.10 -23.65
C LEU A 143 -5.98 -14.90 -22.36
N GLU A 144 -5.96 -14.16 -21.26
CA GLU A 144 -5.85 -14.69 -19.90
C GLU A 144 -6.74 -13.91 -18.96
N SER A 145 -7.29 -14.60 -17.96
CA SER A 145 -8.00 -13.95 -16.86
C SER A 145 -7.94 -14.78 -15.58
N VAL A 146 -7.65 -14.10 -14.46
CA VAL A 146 -7.55 -14.75 -13.15
C VAL A 146 -8.20 -13.89 -12.07
N GLN A 147 -8.87 -14.54 -11.11
CA GLN A 147 -9.32 -13.95 -9.87
C GLN A 147 -8.22 -14.14 -8.82
N HIS A 148 -7.74 -13.07 -8.24
CA HIS A 148 -6.83 -13.10 -7.10
C HIS A 148 -7.60 -13.00 -5.80
N HIS A 149 -7.45 -13.98 -4.93
CA HIS A 149 -8.07 -14.05 -3.61
C HIS A 149 -7.03 -14.02 -2.47
N ASP A 150 -5.77 -13.82 -2.77
CA ASP A 150 -4.65 -13.95 -1.86
C ASP A 150 -4.01 -12.62 -1.43
N GLU A 151 -4.51 -11.48 -1.91
CA GLU A 151 -4.01 -10.19 -1.44
C GLU A 151 -4.72 -9.75 -0.16
N PHE A 152 -3.94 -9.25 0.82
CA PHE A 152 -4.43 -8.78 2.12
C PHE A 152 -5.36 -9.79 2.82
N GLY A 153 -5.01 -11.08 2.78
CA GLY A 153 -5.84 -12.14 3.36
C GLY A 153 -7.20 -12.30 2.67
N GLY A 154 -7.26 -12.01 1.36
CA GLY A 154 -8.47 -12.09 0.54
C GLY A 154 -9.37 -10.85 0.59
N LEU A 155 -8.99 -9.81 1.34
CA LEU A 155 -9.79 -8.58 1.42
C LEU A 155 -9.68 -7.71 0.18
N SER A 156 -8.60 -7.85 -0.58
CA SER A 156 -8.37 -7.12 -1.84
C SER A 156 -8.59 -8.02 -3.06
N ALA A 157 -9.59 -8.91 -3.00
CA ALA A 157 -9.88 -9.79 -4.12
C ALA A 157 -10.28 -9.00 -5.38
N HIS A 158 -9.73 -9.39 -6.54
CA HIS A 158 -9.90 -8.66 -7.80
C HIS A 158 -9.60 -9.54 -9.00
N ASN A 159 -10.05 -9.10 -10.19
CA ASN A 159 -9.72 -9.77 -11.45
C ASN A 159 -8.56 -9.09 -12.15
N HIS A 160 -7.69 -9.87 -12.76
CA HIS A 160 -6.73 -9.45 -13.78
C HIS A 160 -7.08 -10.11 -15.11
N THR A 161 -7.15 -9.31 -16.19
CA THR A 161 -7.49 -9.80 -17.53
C THR A 161 -6.51 -9.21 -18.55
N LEU A 162 -5.92 -10.05 -19.39
CA LEU A 162 -5.13 -9.64 -20.55
C LEU A 162 -5.95 -9.75 -21.82
N VAL A 163 -6.08 -8.65 -22.54
CA VAL A 163 -6.90 -8.55 -23.76
C VAL A 163 -6.04 -8.13 -24.94
N MET A 164 -6.02 -8.94 -25.98
CA MET A 164 -5.35 -8.62 -27.24
C MET A 164 -6.19 -7.65 -28.09
N LEU A 165 -5.58 -6.58 -28.54
CA LEU A 165 -6.22 -5.45 -29.22
C LEU A 165 -6.23 -5.59 -30.73
N LYS A 166 -6.76 -6.68 -31.25
CA LYS A 166 -6.88 -6.88 -32.69
C LYS A 166 -7.96 -5.96 -33.28
N THR A 167 -7.63 -5.28 -34.35
CA THR A 167 -8.55 -4.35 -35.05
C THR A 167 -8.53 -4.62 -36.55
N ILE A 168 -9.46 -4.02 -37.27
CA ILE A 168 -9.46 -4.01 -38.71
C ILE A 168 -9.24 -2.56 -39.18
N ASP A 169 -8.30 -2.34 -40.08
CA ASP A 169 -8.03 -1.01 -40.62
C ASP A 169 -9.06 -0.62 -41.71
N LYS A 170 -9.00 0.62 -42.17
CA LYS A 170 -9.92 1.15 -43.19
C LYS A 170 -9.89 0.41 -44.54
N ASN A 171 -8.88 -0.43 -44.76
CA ASN A 171 -8.77 -1.25 -45.96
C ASN A 171 -9.22 -2.71 -45.72
N GLY A 172 -9.83 -3.01 -44.59
CA GLY A 172 -10.28 -4.36 -44.22
C GLY A 172 -9.15 -5.27 -43.76
N LEU A 173 -7.93 -4.76 -43.53
CA LEU A 173 -6.79 -5.59 -43.12
C LEU A 173 -6.64 -5.63 -41.61
N PRO A 174 -6.19 -6.76 -41.08
CA PRO A 174 -5.95 -6.89 -39.66
C PRO A 174 -4.84 -5.94 -39.20
N ASN A 175 -5.01 -5.39 -38.01
CA ASN A 175 -4.14 -4.37 -37.42
C ASN A 175 -4.21 -4.42 -35.89
N MET A 176 -3.34 -3.63 -35.22
CA MET A 176 -3.39 -3.36 -33.78
C MET A 176 -3.30 -1.85 -33.57
N GLN A 177 -4.43 -1.21 -33.21
CA GLN A 177 -4.54 0.27 -33.11
C GLN A 177 -4.97 0.70 -31.72
N ALA A 178 -4.18 0.41 -30.71
CA ALA A 178 -4.51 0.76 -29.32
C ALA A 178 -4.86 2.26 -29.12
N LYS A 179 -4.26 3.17 -29.90
CA LYS A 179 -4.51 4.61 -29.73
C LYS A 179 -5.94 5.01 -30.12
N SER A 180 -6.52 4.39 -31.15
CA SER A 180 -7.90 4.65 -31.58
C SER A 180 -8.92 3.93 -30.72
N GLU A 181 -8.55 2.81 -30.14
CA GLU A 181 -9.42 1.93 -29.36
C GLU A 181 -9.44 2.28 -27.88
N LEU A 182 -8.26 2.37 -27.25
CA LEU A 182 -8.10 2.70 -25.83
C LEU A 182 -8.06 4.23 -25.63
N ASN A 183 -9.13 4.87 -25.95
CA ASN A 183 -9.32 6.31 -25.84
C ASN A 183 -10.39 6.65 -24.78
N LEU A 184 -10.62 7.94 -24.56
CA LEU A 184 -11.59 8.41 -23.59
C LEU A 184 -13.02 7.88 -23.85
N LYS A 185 -13.40 7.64 -25.12
CA LYS A 185 -14.73 7.08 -25.46
C LYS A 185 -14.87 5.65 -24.93
N PHE A 186 -13.82 4.83 -25.07
CA PHE A 186 -13.79 3.47 -24.51
C PHE A 186 -13.95 3.50 -22.98
N PHE A 187 -13.17 4.32 -22.29
CA PHE A 187 -13.26 4.40 -20.83
C PHE A 187 -14.62 4.93 -20.36
N ASN A 188 -15.17 5.91 -21.06
CA ASN A 188 -16.53 6.42 -20.77
C ASN A 188 -17.59 5.33 -21.03
N TYR A 189 -17.44 4.57 -22.11
CA TYR A 189 -18.33 3.46 -22.44
C TYR A 189 -18.30 2.39 -21.34
N VAL A 190 -17.12 1.92 -20.99
CA VAL A 190 -16.96 0.88 -19.94
C VAL A 190 -17.52 1.38 -18.62
N ASN A 191 -17.06 2.53 -18.13
CA ASN A 191 -17.50 3.05 -16.83
C ASN A 191 -19.01 3.29 -16.75
N SER A 192 -19.65 3.75 -17.83
CA SER A 192 -21.10 4.01 -17.84
C SER A 192 -21.97 2.75 -18.00
N ASN A 193 -21.43 1.70 -18.57
CA ASN A 193 -22.22 0.49 -18.81
C ASN A 193 -21.91 -0.61 -17.78
N TYR A 194 -20.71 -0.65 -17.25
CA TYR A 194 -20.30 -1.67 -16.28
C TYR A 194 -21.21 -1.69 -15.04
N SER A 195 -21.42 -0.52 -14.42
CA SER A 195 -22.29 -0.42 -13.26
C SER A 195 -23.73 -0.83 -13.57
N LYS A 196 -24.24 -0.44 -14.72
CA LYS A 196 -25.61 -0.79 -15.16
C LYS A 196 -25.77 -2.30 -15.37
N GLU A 197 -24.80 -2.94 -16.03
CA GLU A 197 -24.85 -4.37 -16.26
C GLU A 197 -24.67 -5.18 -14.97
N MET A 198 -23.80 -4.72 -14.04
CA MET A 198 -23.67 -5.30 -12.70
C MET A 198 -24.97 -5.15 -11.89
N GLN A 199 -25.63 -3.99 -11.97
CA GLN A 199 -26.92 -3.76 -11.30
C GLN A 199 -28.03 -4.69 -11.85
N LYS A 200 -28.10 -4.89 -13.16
CA LYS A 200 -29.02 -5.85 -13.78
C LYS A 200 -28.81 -7.30 -13.27
N ARG A 201 -27.58 -7.63 -12.89
CA ARG A 201 -27.19 -8.93 -12.32
C ARG A 201 -27.29 -8.98 -10.80
N GLY A 202 -27.89 -7.95 -10.16
CA GLY A 202 -28.19 -7.92 -8.72
C GLY A 202 -27.10 -7.33 -7.84
N HIS A 203 -26.02 -6.74 -8.44
CA HIS A 203 -24.94 -6.13 -7.69
C HIS A 203 -25.05 -4.61 -7.66
N SER A 204 -25.12 -4.00 -6.47
CA SER A 204 -25.19 -2.56 -6.31
C SER A 204 -23.85 -1.87 -6.55
N VAL A 205 -23.48 -1.70 -7.81
CA VAL A 205 -22.26 -1.00 -8.24
C VAL A 205 -22.58 0.43 -8.64
N GLU A 206 -21.84 1.39 -8.11
CA GLU A 206 -21.98 2.80 -8.41
C GLU A 206 -21.40 3.16 -9.80
N ASP A 207 -22.03 4.12 -10.49
CA ASP A 207 -21.47 4.66 -11.74
C ASP A 207 -20.20 5.46 -11.42
N VAL A 208 -19.07 5.02 -11.96
CA VAL A 208 -17.79 5.69 -11.82
C VAL A 208 -17.63 6.67 -12.98
N LYS A 209 -17.88 7.95 -12.72
CA LYS A 209 -17.64 9.00 -13.69
C LYS A 209 -16.14 9.12 -13.98
N THR A 210 -15.75 9.19 -15.25
CA THR A 210 -14.39 9.59 -15.64
C THR A 210 -14.13 11.05 -15.27
N TYR A 211 -12.88 11.44 -15.11
CA TYR A 211 -12.50 12.77 -14.60
C TYR A 211 -13.08 13.93 -15.41
N ASP A 212 -13.22 13.77 -16.73
CA ASP A 212 -13.83 14.74 -17.64
C ASP A 212 -15.36 14.90 -17.47
N ARG A 213 -16.03 13.89 -16.90
CA ARG A 213 -17.48 13.90 -16.62
C ARG A 213 -17.82 14.40 -15.22
N LEU A 214 -16.81 14.72 -14.41
CA LEU A 214 -17.00 15.28 -13.10
C LEU A 214 -17.33 16.76 -13.17
N SER A 215 -18.20 17.23 -12.26
CA SER A 215 -18.32 18.67 -11.99
C SER A 215 -17.02 19.23 -11.38
N GLU A 216 -16.85 20.53 -11.39
CA GLU A 216 -15.68 21.16 -10.74
C GLU A 216 -15.66 20.91 -9.22
N GLU A 217 -16.83 20.81 -8.58
CA GLU A 217 -16.98 20.47 -7.18
C GLU A 217 -16.51 19.03 -6.92
N GLU A 218 -16.97 18.05 -7.73
CA GLU A 218 -16.52 16.66 -7.66
C GLU A 218 -15.01 16.51 -7.93
N LYS A 219 -14.45 17.32 -8.83
CA LYS A 219 -12.99 17.34 -9.08
C LYS A 219 -12.22 17.86 -7.89
N LEU A 220 -12.74 18.92 -7.24
CA LEU A 220 -12.14 19.49 -6.03
C LEU A 220 -12.24 18.51 -4.86
N GLU A 221 -13.39 17.86 -4.69
CA GLU A 221 -13.59 16.82 -3.68
C GLU A 221 -12.61 15.64 -3.86
N ARG A 222 -12.45 15.13 -5.08
CA ARG A 222 -11.45 14.09 -5.38
C ARG A 222 -10.02 14.52 -5.06
N LYS A 223 -9.71 15.79 -5.29
CA LYS A 223 -8.39 16.35 -4.96
C LYS A 223 -8.18 16.44 -3.45
N ASN A 224 -9.23 16.77 -2.71
CA ASN A 224 -9.17 16.94 -1.25
C ASN A 224 -9.30 15.60 -0.50
N ASN A 225 -10.03 14.64 -1.08
CA ASN A 225 -10.27 13.30 -0.51
C ASN A 225 -9.75 12.19 -1.43
N PRO A 226 -8.45 12.11 -1.70
CA PRO A 226 -7.90 11.08 -2.59
C PRO A 226 -8.16 9.65 -2.09
N ARG A 227 -8.51 9.46 -0.80
CA ARG A 227 -8.80 8.16 -0.21
C ARG A 227 -10.07 7.49 -0.75
N GLU A 228 -11.08 8.25 -1.12
CA GLU A 228 -12.36 7.70 -1.63
C GLU A 228 -12.29 7.30 -3.11
N TYR A 229 -11.33 7.81 -3.86
CA TYR A 229 -11.31 7.73 -5.32
C TYR A 229 -10.18 6.88 -5.91
N GLY A 230 -9.65 5.99 -5.12
CA GLY A 230 -8.57 5.12 -5.57
C GLY A 230 -7.21 5.67 -5.15
N VAL A 231 -6.79 5.24 -4.01
CA VAL A 231 -5.46 5.52 -3.47
C VAL A 231 -4.51 4.57 -4.17
N ASP A 232 -3.36 5.06 -4.64
CA ASP A 232 -2.31 4.17 -5.10
C ASP A 232 -1.90 3.19 -3.98
N SER A 233 -1.38 2.03 -4.37
CA SER A 233 -1.04 0.95 -3.43
C SER A 233 -0.10 1.40 -2.32
N TYR A 234 0.79 2.36 -2.60
CA TYR A 234 1.72 2.90 -1.60
C TYR A 234 0.98 3.72 -0.54
N THR A 235 0.14 4.64 -0.97
CA THR A 235 -0.66 5.50 -0.06
C THR A 235 -1.63 4.66 0.75
N PHE A 236 -2.24 3.61 0.16
CA PHE A 236 -3.09 2.66 0.86
C PHE A 236 -2.31 1.90 1.95
N LYS A 237 -1.15 1.33 1.62
CA LYS A 237 -0.28 0.64 2.58
C LYS A 237 0.08 1.55 3.75
N LYS A 238 0.49 2.79 3.46
CA LYS A 238 0.84 3.80 4.48
C LYS A 238 -0.35 4.16 5.38
N ASN A 239 -1.55 4.29 4.80
CA ASN A 239 -2.75 4.59 5.58
C ASN A 239 -3.12 3.42 6.50
N LYS A 240 -3.01 2.18 6.01
CA LYS A 240 -3.28 0.98 6.81
C LYS A 240 -2.25 0.77 7.92
N GLU A 241 -0.97 1.04 7.67
CA GLU A 241 0.07 1.05 8.70
C GLU A 241 -0.20 2.10 9.79
N ASN A 242 -0.66 3.30 9.40
CA ASN A 242 -1.03 4.36 10.34
C ASN A 242 -2.26 3.98 11.18
N GLU A 243 -3.27 3.37 10.56
CA GLU A 243 -4.47 2.89 11.24
C GLU A 243 -4.13 1.77 12.23
N LEU A 244 -3.31 0.81 11.80
CA LEU A 244 -2.83 -0.27 12.65
C LEU A 244 -2.00 0.27 13.82
N SER A 245 -1.14 1.24 13.58
CA SER A 245 -0.32 1.88 14.61
C SER A 245 -1.18 2.63 15.63
N ARG A 246 -2.25 3.32 15.19
CA ARG A 246 -3.22 3.95 16.11
C ARG A 246 -3.96 2.91 16.95
N SER A 247 -4.43 1.83 16.33
CA SER A 247 -5.12 0.75 17.05
C SER A 247 -4.21 0.06 18.06
N ILE A 248 -2.93 -0.09 17.75
CA ILE A 248 -1.92 -0.62 18.69
C ILE A 248 -1.72 0.36 19.86
N GLU A 249 -1.65 1.66 19.59
CA GLU A 249 -1.46 2.69 20.63
C GLU A 249 -2.68 2.81 21.54
N GLU A 250 -3.89 2.75 20.98
CA GLU A 250 -5.14 2.71 21.73
C GLU A 250 -5.21 1.47 22.65
N LYS A 251 -4.88 0.29 22.11
CA LYS A 251 -4.84 -0.95 22.92
C LYS A 251 -3.76 -0.90 23.98
N LYS A 252 -2.60 -0.31 23.70
CA LYS A 252 -1.55 -0.10 24.68
C LYS A 252 -2.01 0.81 25.82
N ASN A 253 -2.68 1.91 25.51
CA ASN A 253 -3.24 2.81 26.52
C ASN A 253 -4.28 2.12 27.40
N VAL A 254 -5.11 1.24 26.82
CA VAL A 254 -6.06 0.41 27.59
C VAL A 254 -5.31 -0.58 28.50
N VAL A 255 -4.25 -1.22 28.03
CA VAL A 255 -3.44 -2.14 28.84
C VAL A 255 -2.73 -1.39 29.98
N ASP A 256 -2.20 -0.20 29.69
CA ASP A 256 -1.54 0.64 30.70
C ASP A 256 -2.54 1.13 31.77
N SER A 257 -3.75 1.55 31.34
CA SER A 257 -4.86 1.93 32.24
C SER A 257 -5.30 0.75 33.14
N LEU A 258 -5.49 -0.44 32.54
CA LEU A 258 -5.85 -1.65 33.30
C LEU A 258 -4.73 -2.06 34.26
N SER A 259 -3.46 -1.89 33.86
CA SER A 259 -2.30 -2.16 34.75
C SER A 259 -2.27 -1.22 35.95
N ASP A 260 -2.63 0.05 35.76
CA ASP A 260 -2.68 1.03 36.85
C ASP A 260 -3.90 0.81 37.75
N GLU A 261 -5.04 0.40 37.20
CA GLU A 261 -6.21 -0.01 37.96
C GLU A 261 -5.95 -1.26 38.80
N ILE A 262 -5.26 -2.26 38.23
CA ILE A 262 -4.81 -3.47 38.96
C ILE A 262 -3.83 -3.09 40.08
N LYS A 263 -2.88 -2.17 39.85
CA LYS A 263 -1.96 -1.68 40.91
C LYS A 263 -2.74 -0.97 42.03
N ASN A 264 -3.72 -0.14 41.68
CA ASN A 264 -4.55 0.54 42.66
C ASN A 264 -5.40 -0.44 43.49
N GLN A 265 -5.99 -1.44 42.84
CA GLN A 265 -6.72 -2.50 43.54
C GLN A 265 -5.83 -3.37 44.44
N LEU A 266 -4.56 -3.61 44.03
CA LEU A 266 -3.56 -4.28 44.89
C LEU A 266 -3.19 -3.45 46.12
N LEU A 267 -3.05 -2.12 45.96
CA LEU A 267 -2.78 -1.21 47.11
C LEU A 267 -3.94 -1.17 48.09
N VAL A 268 -5.17 -1.21 47.63
CA VAL A 268 -6.38 -1.28 48.48
C VAL A 268 -6.51 -2.63 49.17
N LYS A 269 -6.10 -3.71 48.53
CA LYS A 269 -6.17 -5.08 49.06
C LYS A 269 -4.99 -5.47 49.98
N HIS A 270 -3.89 -4.69 50.01
CA HIS A 270 -2.80 -4.88 51.00
C HIS A 270 -3.27 -4.76 52.44
N GLN A 271 -4.55 -4.41 52.67
CA GLN A 271 -5.21 -4.42 54.00
C GLN A 271 -5.95 -5.71 54.33
N ILE A 272 -5.92 -6.73 53.44
CA ILE A 272 -6.64 -7.99 53.66
C ILE A 272 -5.68 -9.17 53.39
N ASP A 273 -5.43 -9.98 54.43
CA ASP A 273 -4.63 -11.19 54.43
C ASP A 273 -5.09 -12.25 53.42
N ASN A 274 -4.48 -12.26 52.21
CA ASN A 274 -4.64 -13.41 51.33
C ASN A 274 -3.44 -13.56 50.39
N VAL A 275 -2.39 -14.21 50.86
CA VAL A 275 -1.09 -14.43 50.21
C VAL A 275 -1.21 -15.23 48.89
N ASP A 276 -2.21 -16.10 48.74
CA ASP A 276 -2.35 -16.98 47.59
C ASP A 276 -2.95 -16.22 46.39
N TYR A 277 -3.91 -15.31 46.63
CA TYR A 277 -4.47 -14.45 45.58
C TYR A 277 -3.42 -13.47 44.98
N ILE A 278 -2.51 -12.99 45.84
CA ILE A 278 -1.40 -12.13 45.38
C ILE A 278 -0.41 -12.92 44.51
N LYS A 279 -0.17 -14.19 44.78
CA LYS A 279 0.66 -15.05 43.94
C LYS A 279 0.05 -15.27 42.55
N ASP A 280 -1.24 -15.47 42.49
CA ASP A 280 -1.95 -15.66 41.20
C ASP A 280 -1.93 -14.39 40.34
N LEU A 281 -2.15 -13.23 40.95
CA LEU A 281 -2.06 -11.93 40.26
C LEU A 281 -0.65 -11.57 39.81
N VAL A 282 0.37 -11.93 40.60
CA VAL A 282 1.77 -11.76 40.19
C VAL A 282 2.12 -12.67 39.01
N SER A 283 1.59 -13.91 39.01
CA SER A 283 1.77 -14.85 37.90
C SER A 283 1.12 -14.36 36.64
N GLU A 284 -0.10 -13.82 36.72
CA GLU A 284 -0.83 -13.26 35.57
C GLU A 284 -0.15 -11.98 35.03
N ASN A 285 0.33 -11.10 35.91
CA ASN A 285 1.14 -9.94 35.51
C ASN A 285 2.48 -10.36 34.86
N GLN A 286 3.08 -11.44 35.28
CA GLN A 286 4.26 -11.97 34.59
C GLN A 286 3.93 -12.50 33.19
N LYS A 287 2.82 -13.21 33.01
CA LYS A 287 2.35 -13.66 31.68
C LYS A 287 2.07 -12.50 30.75
N LEU A 288 1.36 -11.47 31.23
CA LEU A 288 1.08 -10.26 30.46
C LEU A 288 2.36 -9.48 30.07
N LYS A 289 3.36 -9.44 30.96
CA LYS A 289 4.66 -8.83 30.64
C LYS A 289 5.39 -9.58 29.53
N VAL A 290 5.37 -10.90 29.54
CA VAL A 290 5.96 -11.73 28.48
C VAL A 290 5.24 -11.48 27.15
N GLU A 291 3.91 -11.45 27.18
CA GLU A 291 3.13 -11.17 25.96
C GLU A 291 3.38 -9.76 25.38
N ILE A 292 3.54 -8.77 26.24
CA ILE A 292 3.94 -7.40 25.84
C ILE A 292 5.34 -7.41 25.23
N GLU A 293 6.27 -8.17 25.80
CA GLU A 293 7.64 -8.28 25.30
C GLU A 293 7.67 -8.98 23.93
N GLU A 294 6.90 -10.04 23.74
CA GLU A 294 6.74 -10.70 22.44
C GLU A 294 6.15 -9.75 21.37
N LYS A 295 5.10 -9.00 21.73
CA LYS A 295 4.51 -8.00 20.81
C LYS A 295 5.48 -6.87 20.48
N ASN A 296 6.27 -6.42 21.45
CA ASN A 296 7.30 -5.42 21.23
C ASN A 296 8.41 -5.93 20.29
N ASN A 297 8.79 -7.20 20.40
CA ASN A 297 9.75 -7.82 19.50
C ASN A 297 9.22 -7.91 18.06
N ILE A 298 7.95 -8.27 17.88
CA ILE A 298 7.29 -8.25 16.56
C ILE A 298 7.27 -6.83 15.97
N ILE A 299 6.95 -5.84 16.80
CA ILE A 299 6.96 -4.42 16.39
C ILE A 299 8.37 -3.99 15.96
N ALA A 300 9.41 -4.39 16.71
CA ALA A 300 10.79 -4.10 16.37
C ALA A 300 11.21 -4.75 15.04
N GLU A 301 10.79 -5.99 14.82
CA GLU A 301 11.06 -6.70 13.57
C GLU A 301 10.35 -6.04 12.36
N LEU A 302 9.09 -5.65 12.53
CA LEU A 302 8.33 -4.92 11.51
C LEU A 302 8.96 -3.56 11.20
N LYS A 303 9.39 -2.81 12.22
CA LYS A 303 10.12 -1.54 12.04
C LYS A 303 11.41 -1.73 11.24
N ASN A 304 12.16 -2.80 11.52
CA ASN A 304 13.37 -3.13 10.77
C ASN A 304 13.08 -3.50 9.31
N LYS A 305 11.98 -4.21 9.05
CA LYS A 305 11.53 -4.50 7.67
C LYS A 305 11.15 -3.21 6.92
N VAL A 306 10.41 -2.31 7.56
CA VAL A 306 10.05 -1.00 7.00
C VAL A 306 11.30 -0.18 6.69
N ALA A 307 12.25 -0.08 7.60
CA ALA A 307 13.49 0.66 7.37
C ALA A 307 14.31 0.09 6.19
N ARG A 308 14.38 -1.25 6.05
CA ARG A 308 15.03 -1.89 4.89
C ARG A 308 14.32 -1.56 3.57
N LEU A 309 12.99 -1.57 3.57
CA LEU A 309 12.20 -1.23 2.39
C LEU A 309 12.38 0.24 2.00
N GLN A 310 12.37 1.16 2.97
CA GLN A 310 12.64 2.57 2.75
C GLN A 310 14.03 2.80 2.14
N LYS A 311 15.06 2.13 2.67
CA LYS A 311 16.42 2.19 2.11
C LYS A 311 16.45 1.70 0.66
N ARG A 312 15.79 0.58 0.34
CA ARG A 312 15.72 0.08 -1.04
C ARG A 312 14.99 1.04 -1.97
N ILE A 313 13.90 1.66 -1.53
CA ILE A 313 13.17 2.66 -2.29
C ILE A 313 14.07 3.87 -2.59
N THR A 314 14.80 4.37 -1.60
CA THR A 314 15.75 5.47 -1.79
C THR A 314 16.87 5.10 -2.77
N GLU A 315 17.43 3.89 -2.68
CA GLU A 315 18.45 3.40 -3.61
C GLU A 315 17.91 3.30 -5.05
N ILE A 316 16.68 2.81 -5.22
CA ILE A 316 16.02 2.72 -6.54
C ILE A 316 15.73 4.14 -7.06
N SER A 317 15.20 5.02 -6.24
CA SER A 317 14.90 6.40 -6.61
C SER A 317 16.16 7.15 -7.06
N ASN A 318 17.26 7.00 -6.33
CA ASN A 318 18.56 7.58 -6.70
C ASN A 318 19.12 6.99 -8.01
N LYS A 319 18.98 5.66 -8.22
CA LYS A 319 19.38 5.03 -9.48
C LYS A 319 18.58 5.53 -10.67
N VAL A 320 17.27 5.69 -10.48
CA VAL A 320 16.37 6.22 -11.52
C VAL A 320 16.67 7.68 -11.78
N GLY A 321 16.85 8.49 -10.76
CA GLY A 321 17.20 9.89 -10.88
C GLY A 321 18.53 10.12 -11.61
N LYS A 322 19.57 9.37 -11.26
CA LYS A 322 20.86 9.41 -11.99
C LYS A 322 20.74 9.00 -13.46
N ARG A 323 19.91 8.01 -13.77
CA ARG A 323 19.67 7.60 -15.17
C ARG A 323 18.93 8.67 -15.97
N ILE A 324 17.93 9.33 -15.34
CA ILE A 324 17.19 10.43 -15.96
C ILE A 324 18.13 11.60 -16.25
N LEU A 325 18.94 12.03 -15.29
CA LEU A 325 19.92 13.11 -15.50
C LEU A 325 20.89 12.81 -16.63
N LYS A 326 21.39 11.58 -16.69
CA LYS A 326 22.29 11.14 -17.77
C LYS A 326 21.63 11.14 -19.16
N LEU A 327 20.32 10.83 -19.22
CA LEU A 327 19.53 10.89 -20.46
C LEU A 327 19.34 12.32 -20.98
N PHE A 328 19.36 13.31 -20.09
CA PHE A 328 19.27 14.74 -20.44
C PHE A 328 20.64 15.40 -20.64
N GLY A 329 21.75 14.62 -20.64
CA GLY A 329 23.08 15.15 -20.87
C GLY A 329 23.71 15.83 -19.67
N PHE A 330 23.15 15.65 -18.47
CA PHE A 330 23.76 16.13 -17.22
C PHE A 330 24.64 15.02 -16.62
N GLU A 331 25.91 15.30 -16.36
CA GLU A 331 26.71 14.43 -15.50
C GLU A 331 26.24 14.57 -14.06
N PRO A 332 25.75 13.52 -13.42
CA PRO A 332 25.35 13.59 -12.03
C PRO A 332 26.61 13.76 -11.16
N GLU A 333 26.71 14.84 -10.41
CA GLU A 333 27.69 14.93 -9.32
C GLU A 333 27.54 13.71 -8.39
N GLU A 334 28.64 13.17 -7.89
CA GLU A 334 28.66 11.91 -7.11
C GLU A 334 27.78 11.97 -5.86
N ASN A 335 27.36 13.15 -5.40
CA ASN A 335 26.65 13.40 -4.16
C ASN A 335 25.25 14.00 -4.31
N ILE A 336 24.62 13.98 -5.48
CA ILE A 336 23.22 14.40 -5.57
C ILE A 336 22.35 13.30 -4.94
N ASN A 337 22.05 13.47 -3.68
CA ASN A 337 20.94 12.80 -3.02
C ASN A 337 19.63 13.47 -3.48
N ILE A 338 18.95 12.87 -4.42
CA ILE A 338 17.57 13.23 -4.73
C ILE A 338 16.74 12.71 -3.56
N TYR A 339 16.57 13.58 -2.57
CA TYR A 339 15.71 13.28 -1.44
C TYR A 339 14.26 13.23 -1.91
N PRO A 340 13.48 12.23 -1.49
CA PRO A 340 12.05 12.35 -1.53
C PRO A 340 11.66 13.61 -0.73
N ASP A 341 10.58 14.24 -1.12
CA ASP A 341 10.06 15.50 -0.59
C ASP A 341 10.36 15.68 0.90
N LYS A 342 10.94 16.81 1.25
CA LYS A 342 11.41 17.14 2.61
C LYS A 342 10.28 16.98 3.65
N SER A 343 9.02 17.18 3.23
CA SER A 343 7.83 16.97 4.05
C SER A 343 7.66 15.50 4.47
N LEU A 344 7.98 14.55 3.61
CA LEU A 344 7.92 13.11 3.87
C LEU A 344 9.03 12.67 4.86
N ILE A 345 10.22 13.23 4.71
CA ILE A 345 11.33 12.98 5.63
C ILE A 345 11.03 13.57 7.00
N ASP A 346 10.46 14.77 7.05
CA ASP A 346 10.09 15.43 8.30
C ASP A 346 8.95 14.70 9.02
N GLU A 347 8.00 14.11 8.30
CA GLU A 347 6.96 13.24 8.87
C GLU A 347 7.52 11.91 9.39
N VAL A 348 8.39 11.25 8.64
CA VAL A 348 9.07 10.03 9.09
C VAL A 348 9.93 10.29 10.31
N ASN A 349 10.68 11.41 10.32
CA ASN A 349 11.47 11.83 11.46
C ASN A 349 10.60 12.22 12.68
N LYS A 350 9.42 12.83 12.48
CA LYS A 350 8.45 13.07 13.55
C LYS A 350 7.93 11.78 14.16
N ILE A 351 7.67 10.77 13.34
CA ILE A 351 7.21 9.44 13.80
C ILE A 351 8.36 8.71 14.52
N GLN A 352 9.57 8.75 13.98
CA GLN A 352 10.75 8.15 14.64
C GLN A 352 11.07 8.86 15.96
N ASN A 353 10.97 10.20 16.03
CA ASN A 353 11.24 10.96 17.24
C ASN A 353 10.14 10.77 18.31
N LYS A 354 8.89 10.45 17.94
CA LYS A 354 7.84 10.03 18.89
C LYS A 354 8.07 8.63 19.47
N LEU A 355 8.91 7.83 18.82
CA LEU A 355 9.21 6.45 19.22
C LEU A 355 10.57 6.32 19.91
N VAL A 356 11.33 7.38 20.05
CA VAL A 356 12.52 7.39 20.89
C VAL A 356 12.04 7.49 22.34
N VAL A 357 12.16 6.39 23.05
CA VAL A 357 12.04 6.39 24.51
C VAL A 357 13.07 7.37 25.03
N ASP A 358 12.62 8.45 25.68
CA ASP A 358 13.48 9.50 26.16
C ASP A 358 14.56 8.90 27.08
N ASP A 359 15.84 9.18 26.79
CA ASP A 359 16.94 8.73 27.63
C ASP A 359 16.68 9.16 29.08
N PRO A 360 16.65 8.24 30.06
CA PRO A 360 16.37 8.57 31.46
C PRO A 360 17.34 9.61 32.05
N ASN A 361 18.49 9.83 31.42
CA ASN A 361 19.44 10.87 31.81
C ASN A 361 19.07 12.28 31.34
N ASN A 362 18.10 12.41 30.47
CA ASN A 362 17.64 13.69 29.95
C ASN A 362 16.60 14.40 30.85
N TYR A 363 16.09 13.73 31.89
CA TYR A 363 15.15 14.31 32.84
C TYR A 363 15.84 15.26 33.82
N ARG A 364 15.30 16.46 33.98
CA ARG A 364 15.80 17.50 34.88
C ARG A 364 14.68 18.13 35.69
N VAL A 365 15.01 18.55 36.91
CA VAL A 365 14.15 19.36 37.76
C VAL A 365 14.50 20.82 37.53
N VAL A 366 13.52 21.64 37.20
CA VAL A 366 13.67 23.07 37.03
C VAL A 366 12.57 23.81 37.80
N PRO A 367 12.78 25.11 38.22
CA PRO A 367 11.70 25.88 38.78
C PRO A 367 10.50 25.96 37.82
N ASP A 368 9.29 26.01 38.37
CA ASP A 368 8.06 26.12 37.57
C ASP A 368 7.72 27.63 37.43
N ASP A 369 7.92 28.15 36.25
CA ASP A 369 7.70 29.56 35.91
C ASP A 369 6.21 29.97 35.95
N LYS A 370 5.29 29.00 35.90
CA LYS A 370 3.83 29.22 35.96
C LYS A 370 3.27 29.16 37.39
N ASN A 371 3.98 28.45 38.30
CA ASN A 371 3.57 28.23 39.66
C ASN A 371 4.67 28.63 40.63
N ASN A 372 4.62 29.86 41.16
CA ASN A 372 5.64 30.42 42.06
C ASN A 372 5.88 29.48 43.26
N GLY A 373 7.14 29.14 43.49
CA GLY A 373 7.61 28.26 44.57
C GLY A 373 7.46 26.77 44.30
N CYS A 374 7.00 26.38 43.11
CA CYS A 374 6.93 24.97 42.68
C CYS A 374 8.07 24.61 41.72
N PHE A 375 8.22 23.33 41.50
CA PHE A 375 9.16 22.73 40.55
C PHE A 375 8.43 21.97 39.47
N LYS A 376 9.06 21.84 38.29
CA LYS A 376 8.58 20.99 37.20
C LYS A 376 9.70 20.04 36.78
N VAL A 377 9.31 18.86 36.33
CA VAL A 377 10.19 17.89 35.69
C VAL A 377 10.09 18.10 34.19
N VAL A 378 11.24 18.29 33.56
CA VAL A 378 11.33 18.44 32.10
C VAL A 378 12.25 17.37 31.52
N VAL A 379 11.94 16.95 30.29
CA VAL A 379 12.80 16.06 29.51
C VAL A 379 13.42 16.84 28.35
N LYS A 380 14.72 16.68 28.14
CA LYS A 380 15.43 17.29 27.02
C LYS A 380 15.15 16.50 25.75
N LYS A 381 14.50 17.11 24.77
CA LYS A 381 14.41 16.62 23.39
C LYS A 381 15.35 17.43 22.51
N GLN A 382 15.86 16.87 21.45
CA GLN A 382 16.91 17.41 20.56
C GLN A 382 17.25 18.92 20.71
N ASN A 383 16.26 19.82 20.56
CA ASN A 383 16.45 21.28 20.63
C ASN A 383 15.49 21.98 21.60
N SER A 384 14.76 21.26 22.43
CA SER A 384 13.76 21.84 23.34
C SER A 384 13.64 21.04 24.63
N TYR A 385 12.95 21.61 25.63
CA TYR A 385 12.57 20.90 26.84
C TYR A 385 11.05 20.74 26.86
N GLU A 386 10.57 19.52 27.07
CA GLU A 386 9.16 19.19 27.25
C GLU A 386 8.85 19.03 28.72
N VAL A 387 7.76 19.62 29.20
CA VAL A 387 7.33 19.50 30.60
C VAL A 387 6.62 18.17 30.76
N VAL A 388 7.12 17.32 31.63
CA VAL A 388 6.54 16.02 31.96
C VAL A 388 5.56 16.13 33.12
N GLU A 389 5.93 16.91 34.15
CA GLU A 389 5.10 17.17 35.31
C GLU A 389 5.40 18.55 35.88
N SER A 390 4.39 19.27 36.34
CA SER A 390 4.49 20.63 36.89
C SER A 390 3.76 20.76 38.20
N GLY A 391 4.00 21.86 38.92
CA GLY A 391 3.30 22.15 40.19
C GLY A 391 3.77 21.33 41.38
N ILE A 392 4.95 20.76 41.37
CA ILE A 392 5.52 19.97 42.46
C ILE A 392 6.03 20.92 43.56
N LYS A 393 5.48 20.79 44.77
CA LYS A 393 5.71 21.76 45.86
C LYS A 393 7.11 21.76 46.46
N SER A 394 7.86 20.66 46.30
CA SER A 394 9.23 20.59 46.83
C SER A 394 10.22 20.07 45.79
N ARG A 395 11.45 20.58 45.81
CA ARG A 395 12.55 20.11 44.97
C ARG A 395 12.86 18.63 45.21
N LYS A 396 12.79 18.20 46.47
CA LYS A 396 13.05 16.81 46.87
C LYS A 396 12.04 15.85 46.26
N ASP A 397 10.75 16.23 46.19
CA ASP A 397 9.72 15.39 45.60
C ASP A 397 9.90 15.32 44.07
N ALA A 398 10.28 16.44 43.43
CA ALA A 398 10.59 16.48 42.00
C ALA A 398 11.82 15.59 41.67
N GLU A 399 12.85 15.63 42.48
CA GLU A 399 14.04 14.76 42.33
C GLU A 399 13.70 13.28 42.59
N SER A 400 12.78 12.99 43.54
CA SER A 400 12.27 11.66 43.77
C SER A 400 11.50 11.12 42.56
N LYS A 401 10.68 11.93 41.94
CA LYS A 401 9.96 11.58 40.71
C LYS A 401 10.91 11.31 39.54
N VAL A 402 11.94 12.12 39.35
CA VAL A 402 12.97 11.82 38.35
C VAL A 402 13.67 10.49 38.63
N LYS A 403 13.92 10.16 39.90
CA LYS A 403 14.49 8.85 40.28
C LYS A 403 13.53 7.71 40.00
N GLU A 404 12.26 7.90 40.26
CA GLU A 404 11.21 6.93 39.98
C GLU A 404 11.06 6.67 38.50
N MET A 405 10.98 7.75 37.68
CA MET A 405 10.99 7.68 36.24
C MET A 405 12.22 6.95 35.71
N LYS A 406 13.42 7.28 36.23
CA LYS A 406 14.68 6.58 35.89
C LYS A 406 14.64 5.11 36.24
N LYS A 407 14.02 4.70 37.36
CA LYS A 407 13.85 3.29 37.73
C LYS A 407 12.89 2.55 36.81
N LEU A 408 11.76 3.18 36.45
CA LEU A 408 10.80 2.61 35.53
C LEU A 408 11.41 2.39 34.12
N PHE A 409 12.24 3.31 33.67
CA PHE A 409 12.92 3.20 32.37
C PHE A 409 14.15 2.26 32.41
N ASN A 410 14.91 2.18 33.49
CA ASN A 410 16.00 1.22 33.60
C ASN A 410 15.55 -0.25 33.56
N GLY A 411 14.28 -0.52 33.92
CA GLY A 411 13.66 -1.84 33.70
C GLY A 411 13.31 -2.14 32.23
N LEU A 412 13.19 -1.10 31.39
CA LEU A 412 12.73 -1.23 29.99
C LEU A 412 13.83 -1.05 28.93
N VAL A 413 15.00 -0.48 29.31
CA VAL A 413 16.01 0.03 28.34
C VAL A 413 17.31 -0.77 28.32
N ILE A 414 17.52 -1.73 29.23
CA ILE A 414 18.86 -2.33 29.40
C ILE A 414 19.36 -3.14 28.20
N ASP A 415 18.54 -3.58 27.26
CA ASP A 415 19.03 -4.48 26.19
C ASP A 415 19.16 -3.88 24.79
N ASN A 416 18.45 -2.81 24.46
CA ASN A 416 18.50 -2.28 23.08
C ASN A 416 19.77 -1.48 22.73
N GLN A 417 20.49 -0.91 23.69
CA GLN A 417 21.71 -0.14 23.42
C GLN A 417 22.97 -1.01 23.27
N ARG A 418 22.97 -2.24 23.75
CA ARG A 418 24.12 -3.14 23.60
C ARG A 418 24.21 -3.79 22.23
N GLU A 419 23.10 -3.97 21.52
CA GLU A 419 23.11 -4.54 20.16
C GLU A 419 23.52 -3.55 19.09
N ILE A 420 23.23 -2.24 19.28
CA ILE A 420 23.58 -1.19 18.28
C ILE A 420 25.10 -0.90 18.31
N LYS A 421 25.80 -1.16 19.40
CA LYS A 421 27.26 -0.95 19.51
C LYS A 421 28.11 -2.15 19.06
N ARG A 422 27.50 -3.26 18.64
CA ARG A 422 28.21 -4.47 18.18
C ARG A 422 28.03 -4.75 16.68
N LYS A 423 27.44 -3.87 15.94
CA LYS A 423 27.44 -3.81 14.46
C LYS A 423 28.00 -2.46 14.05
#